data_5767bfbca93dd2d6e524fb642482a80d
#
_entry.id   5767bfbca93dd2d6e524fb642482a80d
#
_cell.length_a   1.000
_cell.length_b   1.000
_cell.length_c   1.000
_cell.angle_alpha   90.00
_cell.angle_beta   90.00
_cell.angle_gamma   90.00
#
_symmetry.space_group_name_H-M   'P 1'
#
loop_
_entity.id
_entity.type
_entity.pdbx_description
1 polymer ?
#
loop_
_entity_poly.entity_id
_entity_poly.type
_entity_poly.pdbx_seq_one_letter_code
_entity_poly.pdbx_strand_id
1 'polypeptide(L)'
;MSDTPPQNNTPMDNGPIPTDVAERPFVYAPPATPVRVIHKDDHLLVLAKPSGLLSVPGRPEEHFDSLKTRVLKDYPDATIVHRLDMDTSGVIVMACTRAAHRHLGLQFEKRKLRKSYIARVWGTPAEDEGRIIAPMRFDWPNRPKQMIDFEEGREAITDWEVMEREEGITRLRLKPHTGRSHQLRVHLMSIGHPILGDTLYAHDDALHAANRLQLHSETLRLRHPKDGSWVTFTDPCPF
;
A
#
# COMPACT_ATOMS: atom_id res chain seq x y z
N MET A 1 51.27 1.12 -24.05
CA MET A 1 50.14 0.99 -24.97
C MET A 1 48.99 0.43 -24.15
N SER A 2 48.09 1.27 -23.72
CA SER A 2 46.96 0.97 -22.84
C SER A 2 45.69 0.96 -23.68
N ASP A 3 45.13 -0.19 -23.90
CA ASP A 3 43.81 -0.34 -24.57
C ASP A 3 42.72 -0.29 -23.52
N THR A 4 41.95 0.80 -23.51
CA THR A 4 40.70 0.94 -22.79
C THR A 4 39.55 0.65 -23.77
N PRO A 5 38.63 -0.26 -23.48
CA PRO A 5 37.48 -0.47 -24.36
C PRO A 5 36.45 0.68 -24.24
N PRO A 6 35.74 1.02 -25.33
CA PRO A 6 34.79 2.12 -25.35
C PRO A 6 33.52 1.78 -24.55
N GLN A 7 33.12 2.70 -23.67
CA GLN A 7 31.81 2.69 -23.01
C GLN A 7 30.74 3.14 -24.01
N ASN A 8 29.87 2.22 -24.41
CA ASN A 8 28.67 2.53 -25.18
C ASN A 8 27.56 2.99 -24.21
N ASN A 9 27.46 4.29 -23.98
CA ASN A 9 26.29 4.93 -23.36
C ASN A 9 25.34 5.37 -24.50
N THR A 10 24.47 4.47 -24.94
CA THR A 10 23.31 4.86 -25.75
C THR A 10 22.15 5.14 -24.79
N PRO A 11 21.56 6.35 -24.76
CA PRO A 11 20.34 6.60 -24.01
C PRO A 11 19.22 5.75 -24.61
N MET A 12 18.53 4.98 -23.77
CA MET A 12 17.30 4.33 -24.20
C MET A 12 16.27 5.43 -24.55
N ASP A 13 15.85 5.43 -25.80
CA ASP A 13 14.75 6.24 -26.30
C ASP A 13 13.47 5.79 -25.62
N ASN A 14 13.04 6.52 -24.62
CA ASN A 14 11.72 6.37 -24.01
C ASN A 14 10.70 7.05 -24.94
N GLY A 15 10.32 6.34 -26.01
CA GLY A 15 9.20 6.75 -26.86
C GLY A 15 7.95 7.05 -26.02
N PRO A 16 7.05 7.94 -26.49
CA PRO A 16 5.88 8.35 -25.74
C PRO A 16 5.01 7.12 -25.42
N ILE A 17 4.69 6.96 -24.14
CA ILE A 17 3.72 5.97 -23.63
C ILE A 17 2.39 6.20 -24.39
N PRO A 18 1.77 5.17 -24.99
CA PRO A 18 0.49 5.35 -25.66
C PRO A 18 -0.57 5.86 -24.68
N THR A 19 -1.17 7.01 -24.98
CA THR A 19 -2.17 7.70 -24.15
C THR A 19 -3.60 7.27 -24.46
N ASP A 20 -3.84 6.07 -24.91
CA ASP A 20 -5.18 5.59 -25.28
C ASP A 20 -5.68 4.46 -24.36
N VAL A 21 -5.74 4.75 -23.06
CA VAL A 21 -6.72 4.10 -22.18
C VAL A 21 -7.85 5.10 -22.03
N ALA A 22 -8.89 4.95 -22.86
CA ALA A 22 -10.13 5.70 -22.70
C ALA A 22 -10.53 5.68 -21.23
N GLU A 23 -10.57 6.86 -20.58
CA GLU A 23 -10.92 7.04 -19.17
C GLU A 23 -12.30 6.44 -18.92
N ARG A 24 -12.36 5.17 -18.53
CA ARG A 24 -13.60 4.65 -17.98
C ARG A 24 -13.84 5.39 -16.68
N PRO A 25 -15.01 6.02 -16.50
CA PRO A 25 -15.31 6.71 -15.25
C PRO A 25 -15.15 5.72 -14.10
N PHE A 26 -14.43 6.13 -13.06
CA PHE A 26 -14.26 5.29 -11.86
C PHE A 26 -15.63 5.03 -11.24
N VAL A 27 -16.04 3.76 -11.22
CA VAL A 27 -17.27 3.31 -10.55
C VAL A 27 -16.88 2.60 -9.27
N TYR A 28 -17.29 3.15 -8.12
CA TYR A 28 -17.06 2.50 -6.84
C TYR A 28 -18.08 1.37 -6.62
N ALA A 29 -17.58 0.14 -6.59
CA ALA A 29 -18.36 -1.06 -6.33
C ALA A 29 -17.76 -1.79 -5.11
N PRO A 30 -18.14 -1.40 -3.89
CA PRO A 30 -17.55 -2.00 -2.68
C PRO A 30 -17.93 -3.48 -2.58
N PRO A 31 -16.99 -4.35 -2.12
CA PRO A 31 -17.24 -5.77 -1.99
C PRO A 31 -18.32 -6.03 -0.92
N ALA A 32 -19.18 -7.02 -1.15
CA ALA A 32 -20.15 -7.48 -0.16
C ALA A 32 -19.50 -8.24 1.01
N THR A 33 -18.24 -8.62 0.89
CA THR A 33 -17.50 -9.36 1.92
C THR A 33 -17.53 -8.62 3.26
N PRO A 34 -17.96 -9.29 4.36
CA PRO A 34 -17.93 -8.70 5.69
C PRO A 34 -16.53 -8.32 6.15
N VAL A 35 -16.44 -7.27 6.95
CA VAL A 35 -15.18 -6.90 7.62
C VAL A 35 -14.95 -7.87 8.77
N ARG A 36 -13.84 -8.61 8.74
CA ARG A 36 -13.51 -9.59 9.78
C ARG A 36 -12.74 -8.91 10.91
N VAL A 37 -13.16 -9.17 12.15
CA VAL A 37 -12.46 -8.74 13.37
C VAL A 37 -11.31 -9.73 13.65
N ILE A 38 -10.09 -9.22 13.72
CA ILE A 38 -8.88 -9.99 14.11
C ILE A 38 -8.71 -9.98 15.62
N HIS A 39 -8.90 -8.79 16.24
CA HIS A 39 -8.77 -8.62 17.67
C HIS A 39 -9.66 -7.45 18.14
N LYS A 40 -10.20 -7.57 19.35
CA LYS A 40 -10.91 -6.50 20.04
C LYS A 40 -10.63 -6.55 21.54
N ASP A 41 -10.34 -5.38 22.12
CA ASP A 41 -10.34 -5.12 23.55
C ASP A 41 -10.93 -3.73 23.85
N ASP A 42 -10.76 -3.21 25.05
CA ASP A 42 -11.30 -1.90 25.45
C ASP A 42 -10.62 -0.72 24.75
N HIS A 43 -9.45 -0.92 24.13
CA HIS A 43 -8.63 0.13 23.53
C HIS A 43 -8.48 0.01 22.01
N LEU A 44 -8.43 -1.22 21.50
CA LEU A 44 -8.13 -1.57 20.11
C LEU A 44 -9.23 -2.37 19.46
N LEU A 45 -9.51 -2.03 18.22
CA LEU A 45 -10.26 -2.86 17.28
C LEU A 45 -9.37 -3.09 16.04
N VAL A 46 -8.95 -4.33 15.83
CA VAL A 46 -8.09 -4.73 14.71
C VAL A 46 -8.91 -5.55 13.72
N LEU A 47 -8.83 -5.18 12.47
CA LEU A 47 -9.71 -5.66 11.41
C LEU A 47 -8.91 -6.13 10.21
N ALA A 48 -9.46 -7.08 9.47
CA ALA A 48 -9.03 -7.44 8.12
C ALA A 48 -9.90 -6.66 7.12
N LYS A 49 -9.32 -5.64 6.49
CA LYS A 49 -10.00 -4.87 5.44
C LYS A 49 -9.99 -5.67 4.14
N PRO A 50 -11.13 -5.92 3.49
CA PRO A 50 -11.15 -6.52 2.15
C PRO A 50 -10.57 -5.55 1.11
N SER A 51 -10.08 -6.08 -0.01
CA SER A 51 -9.73 -5.31 -1.21
C SER A 51 -10.98 -4.67 -1.81
N GLY A 52 -10.85 -3.51 -2.44
CA GLY A 52 -11.96 -2.79 -3.07
C GLY A 52 -12.83 -1.97 -2.10
N LEU A 53 -12.59 -2.03 -0.78
CA LEU A 53 -13.31 -1.25 0.21
C LEU A 53 -12.53 0.00 0.62
N LEU A 54 -13.16 1.18 0.56
CA LEU A 54 -12.60 2.41 1.10
C LEU A 54 -12.36 2.30 2.61
N SER A 55 -11.27 2.87 3.12
CA SER A 55 -11.02 2.93 4.58
C SER A 55 -11.95 3.93 5.29
N VAL A 56 -12.28 5.02 4.63
CA VAL A 56 -13.17 6.10 5.09
C VAL A 56 -14.09 6.53 3.94
N PRO A 57 -15.25 7.13 4.22
CA PRO A 57 -16.13 7.62 3.17
C PRO A 57 -15.43 8.60 2.23
N GLY A 58 -15.72 8.47 0.93
CA GLY A 58 -15.39 9.48 -0.06
C GLY A 58 -16.31 10.71 0.04
N ARG A 59 -16.07 11.72 -0.82
CA ARG A 59 -16.91 12.92 -0.88
C ARG A 59 -18.27 12.68 -1.55
N PRO A 60 -18.34 11.97 -2.72
CA PRO A 60 -19.61 11.63 -3.35
C PRO A 60 -20.40 10.64 -2.49
N GLU A 61 -21.74 10.73 -2.55
CA GLU A 61 -22.65 9.86 -1.76
C GLU A 61 -22.48 8.38 -2.11
N GLU A 62 -22.25 8.07 -3.38
CA GLU A 62 -21.96 6.72 -3.86
C GLU A 62 -20.67 6.13 -3.28
N HIS A 63 -19.77 6.96 -2.72
CA HIS A 63 -18.55 6.54 -2.02
C HIS A 63 -18.71 6.50 -0.49
N PHE A 64 -19.94 6.51 0.02
CA PHE A 64 -20.19 6.53 1.46
C PHE A 64 -19.88 5.19 2.14
N ASP A 65 -20.15 4.07 1.48
CA ASP A 65 -19.83 2.74 2.02
C ASP A 65 -18.31 2.58 2.17
N SER A 66 -17.88 2.27 3.37
CA SER A 66 -16.45 2.20 3.73
C SER A 66 -16.25 1.31 4.95
N LEU A 67 -15.01 0.91 5.22
CA LEU A 67 -14.67 0.21 6.46
C LEU A 67 -15.23 0.96 7.68
N LYS A 68 -14.99 2.28 7.76
CA LYS A 68 -15.47 3.10 8.88
C LYS A 68 -16.98 3.02 9.04
N THR A 69 -17.74 3.23 7.98
CA THR A 69 -19.22 3.26 8.06
C THR A 69 -19.80 1.89 8.39
N ARG A 70 -19.18 0.81 7.89
CA ARG A 70 -19.58 -0.55 8.23
C ARG A 70 -19.32 -0.87 9.70
N VAL A 71 -18.12 -0.56 10.18
CA VAL A 71 -17.67 -0.85 11.55
C VAL A 71 -18.45 -0.07 12.60
N LEU A 72 -18.80 1.18 12.34
CA LEU A 72 -19.54 2.02 13.29
C LEU A 72 -20.96 1.52 13.59
N LYS A 73 -21.52 0.61 12.80
CA LYS A 73 -22.80 -0.04 13.08
C LYS A 73 -22.74 -0.89 14.36
N ASP A 74 -21.60 -1.61 14.56
CA ASP A 74 -21.42 -2.54 15.68
C ASP A 74 -20.50 -1.96 16.76
N TYR A 75 -19.64 -0.98 16.40
CA TYR A 75 -18.62 -0.36 17.25
C TYR A 75 -18.68 1.17 17.11
N PRO A 76 -19.70 1.84 17.65
CA PRO A 76 -19.96 3.27 17.42
C PRO A 76 -18.83 4.20 17.90
N ASP A 77 -18.05 3.78 18.90
CA ASP A 77 -16.93 4.57 19.47
C ASP A 77 -15.61 4.37 18.71
N ALA A 78 -15.57 3.44 17.75
CA ALA A 78 -14.34 3.14 17.01
C ALA A 78 -13.92 4.30 16.10
N THR A 79 -12.65 4.69 16.19
CA THR A 79 -12.09 5.82 15.42
C THR A 79 -10.90 5.39 14.57
N ILE A 80 -10.84 5.88 13.33
CA ILE A 80 -9.73 5.64 12.39
C ILE A 80 -8.47 6.36 12.87
N VAL A 81 -7.34 5.65 12.87
CA VAL A 81 -6.01 6.20 13.19
C VAL A 81 -5.05 6.18 12.00
N HIS A 82 -5.29 5.32 11.01
CA HIS A 82 -4.57 5.26 9.74
C HIS A 82 -5.47 4.71 8.63
N ARG A 83 -4.98 4.70 7.40
CA ARG A 83 -5.72 4.20 6.25
C ARG A 83 -4.89 3.20 5.45
N LEU A 84 -5.57 2.26 4.80
CA LEU A 84 -5.09 1.52 3.65
C LEU A 84 -5.77 2.07 2.39
N ASP A 85 -5.11 1.95 1.24
CA ASP A 85 -5.74 2.27 -0.04
C ASP A 85 -6.97 1.38 -0.27
N MET A 86 -7.88 1.80 -1.12
CA MET A 86 -9.12 1.08 -1.43
C MET A 86 -8.84 -0.39 -1.76
N ASP A 87 -7.93 -0.65 -2.68
CA ASP A 87 -7.64 -1.99 -3.21
C ASP A 87 -6.64 -2.77 -2.36
N THR A 88 -5.94 -2.13 -1.42
CA THR A 88 -5.07 -2.81 -0.46
C THR A 88 -5.91 -3.53 0.60
N SER A 89 -5.69 -4.82 0.76
CA SER A 89 -6.35 -5.64 1.79
C SER A 89 -5.46 -5.81 3.04
N GLY A 90 -6.02 -6.36 4.12
CA GLY A 90 -5.27 -6.81 5.31
C GLY A 90 -5.46 -5.97 6.55
N VAL A 91 -4.50 -6.07 7.47
CA VAL A 91 -4.59 -5.54 8.84
C VAL A 91 -4.72 -4.02 8.86
N ILE A 92 -5.77 -3.55 9.53
CA ILE A 92 -5.99 -2.16 9.87
C ILE A 92 -6.44 -2.06 11.34
N VAL A 93 -5.98 -1.03 12.07
CA VAL A 93 -6.35 -0.80 13.47
C VAL A 93 -7.20 0.46 13.60
N MET A 94 -8.23 0.37 14.44
CA MET A 94 -9.02 1.49 14.94
C MET A 94 -8.86 1.61 16.46
N ALA A 95 -9.05 2.80 16.99
CA ALA A 95 -9.03 3.06 18.43
C ALA A 95 -10.46 3.01 18.98
N CYS A 96 -10.65 2.37 20.14
CA CYS A 96 -11.94 2.31 20.83
C CYS A 96 -12.14 3.43 21.87
N THR A 97 -11.08 4.19 22.19
CA THR A 97 -11.14 5.32 23.12
C THR A 97 -10.35 6.52 22.62
N ARG A 98 -10.66 7.72 23.09
CA ARG A 98 -9.91 8.94 22.76
C ARG A 98 -8.44 8.87 23.18
N ALA A 99 -8.15 8.24 24.32
CA ALA A 99 -6.78 8.03 24.80
C ALA A 99 -6.00 7.09 23.87
N ALA A 100 -6.61 5.97 23.46
CA ALA A 100 -6.03 5.03 22.51
C ALA A 100 -5.80 5.70 21.14
N HIS A 101 -6.74 6.50 20.66
CA HIS A 101 -6.60 7.25 19.40
C HIS A 101 -5.37 8.17 19.41
N ARG A 102 -5.20 8.95 20.47
CA ARG A 102 -4.03 9.84 20.64
C ARG A 102 -2.71 9.05 20.71
N HIS A 103 -2.70 7.95 21.48
CA HIS A 103 -1.51 7.11 21.64
C HIS A 103 -1.09 6.44 20.32
N LEU A 104 -2.05 5.85 19.58
CA LEU A 104 -1.80 5.25 18.28
C LEU A 104 -1.41 6.31 17.25
N GLY A 105 -2.10 7.45 17.19
CA GLY A 105 -1.77 8.56 16.30
C GLY A 105 -0.30 8.99 16.43
N LEU A 106 0.19 9.13 17.67
CA LEU A 106 1.60 9.45 17.93
C LEU A 106 2.58 8.34 17.46
N GLN A 107 2.18 7.07 17.52
CA GLN A 107 3.02 5.98 17.00
C GLN A 107 3.12 6.02 15.47
N PHE A 108 2.00 6.29 14.78
CA PHE A 108 2.01 6.45 13.31
C PHE A 108 2.81 7.69 12.89
N GLU A 109 2.57 8.83 13.53
CA GLU A 109 3.28 10.09 13.26
C GLU A 109 4.79 9.96 13.46
N LYS A 110 5.20 9.39 14.61
CA LYS A 110 6.62 9.21 14.98
C LYS A 110 7.25 7.95 14.38
N ARG A 111 6.54 7.21 13.53
CA ARG A 111 7.02 5.97 12.88
C ARG A 111 7.53 4.92 13.89
N LYS A 112 6.90 4.83 15.07
CA LYS A 112 7.30 3.94 16.18
C LYS A 112 6.61 2.56 16.13
N LEU A 113 6.06 2.19 15.00
CA LEU A 113 5.43 0.89 14.75
C LEU A 113 6.11 0.18 13.57
N ARG A 114 5.84 -1.11 13.40
CA ARG A 114 6.35 -1.88 12.27
C ARG A 114 5.21 -2.42 11.45
N LYS A 115 5.35 -2.33 10.14
CA LYS A 115 4.38 -2.81 9.14
C LYS A 115 5.10 -3.77 8.20
N SER A 116 4.44 -4.86 7.86
CA SER A 116 4.89 -5.77 6.81
C SER A 116 3.74 -5.99 5.83
N TYR A 117 4.05 -5.88 4.55
CA TYR A 117 3.12 -6.13 3.46
C TYR A 117 3.65 -7.24 2.59
N ILE A 118 2.74 -7.97 1.97
CA ILE A 118 3.06 -8.91 0.89
C ILE A 118 2.55 -8.33 -0.41
N ALA A 119 3.38 -8.41 -1.44
CA ALA A 119 3.00 -8.05 -2.81
C ALA A 119 3.46 -9.11 -3.80
N ARG A 120 2.71 -9.31 -4.89
CA ARG A 120 3.20 -9.99 -6.09
C ARG A 120 3.44 -8.94 -7.16
N VAL A 121 4.62 -8.94 -7.71
CA VAL A 121 5.07 -7.96 -8.71
C VAL A 121 5.39 -8.62 -10.03
N TRP A 122 5.30 -7.85 -11.09
CA TRP A 122 5.72 -8.26 -12.43
C TRP A 122 7.24 -8.33 -12.55
N GLY A 123 7.73 -9.38 -13.22
CA GLY A 123 9.14 -9.58 -13.46
C GLY A 123 9.90 -10.16 -12.27
N THR A 124 11.21 -10.25 -12.45
CA THR A 124 12.13 -10.86 -11.48
C THR A 124 13.22 -9.84 -11.15
N PRO A 125 13.19 -9.22 -9.94
CA PRO A 125 14.29 -8.39 -9.48
C PRO A 125 15.60 -9.18 -9.47
N ALA A 126 16.70 -8.51 -9.88
CA ALA A 126 18.02 -9.14 -9.92
C ALA A 126 18.55 -9.47 -8.53
N GLU A 127 18.25 -8.62 -7.56
CA GLU A 127 18.67 -8.75 -6.17
C GLU A 127 17.62 -9.50 -5.34
N ASP A 128 18.04 -10.08 -4.21
CA ASP A 128 17.13 -10.75 -3.27
C ASP A 128 16.47 -9.79 -2.29
N GLU A 129 17.07 -8.62 -2.06
CA GLU A 129 16.56 -7.57 -1.19
C GLU A 129 17.03 -6.20 -1.64
N GLY A 130 16.37 -5.14 -1.20
CA GLY A 130 16.79 -3.80 -1.50
C GLY A 130 16.05 -2.72 -0.73
N ARG A 131 16.49 -1.47 -0.94
CA ARG A 131 15.88 -0.29 -0.34
C ARG A 131 15.59 0.75 -1.42
N ILE A 132 14.36 1.23 -1.45
CA ILE A 132 13.92 2.32 -2.31
C ILE A 132 13.83 3.59 -1.46
N ILE A 133 14.60 4.62 -1.84
CA ILE A 133 14.58 5.96 -1.26
C ILE A 133 14.17 6.91 -2.39
N ALA A 134 12.89 7.20 -2.51
CA ALA A 134 12.36 8.00 -3.61
C ALA A 134 11.25 8.92 -3.07
N PRO A 135 11.52 10.23 -2.92
CA PRO A 135 10.54 11.18 -2.40
C PRO A 135 9.31 11.26 -3.30
N MET A 136 8.15 11.47 -2.70
CA MET A 136 6.88 11.41 -3.42
C MET A 136 6.02 12.64 -3.16
N ARG A 137 5.27 13.04 -4.17
CA ARG A 137 4.19 14.02 -4.06
C ARG A 137 2.96 13.60 -4.85
N PHE A 138 1.91 14.37 -4.68
CA PHE A 138 0.65 14.18 -5.40
C PHE A 138 0.81 14.61 -6.86
N ASP A 139 0.39 13.76 -7.79
CA ASP A 139 0.35 14.06 -9.22
C ASP A 139 -0.99 14.75 -9.55
N TRP A 140 -1.01 16.07 -9.42
CA TRP A 140 -2.24 16.86 -9.56
C TRP A 140 -2.95 16.68 -10.91
N PRO A 141 -2.24 16.66 -12.06
CA PRO A 141 -2.87 16.43 -13.36
C PRO A 141 -3.52 15.06 -13.48
N ASN A 142 -2.93 14.02 -12.86
CA ASN A 142 -3.32 12.61 -13.00
C ASN A 142 -3.96 12.04 -11.71
N ARG A 143 -4.75 12.85 -10.98
CA ARG A 143 -5.44 12.38 -9.76
C ARG A 143 -6.22 11.09 -9.98
N PRO A 144 -6.18 10.13 -9.03
CA PRO A 144 -5.61 10.19 -7.68
C PRO A 144 -4.13 9.75 -7.58
N LYS A 145 -3.37 9.72 -8.68
CA LYS A 145 -1.99 9.21 -8.71
C LYS A 145 -1.04 10.03 -7.83
N GLN A 146 0.01 9.37 -7.41
CA GLN A 146 1.20 9.95 -6.78
C GLN A 146 2.38 9.78 -7.74
N MET A 147 3.40 10.60 -7.61
CA MET A 147 4.61 10.53 -8.43
C MET A 147 5.87 10.68 -7.57
N ILE A 148 6.99 10.19 -8.08
CA ILE A 148 8.30 10.46 -7.51
C ILE A 148 8.72 11.87 -7.95
N ASP A 149 9.23 12.63 -7.00
CA ASP A 149 9.72 13.97 -7.24
C ASP A 149 10.86 14.25 -6.24
N PHE A 150 12.07 14.39 -6.77
CA PHE A 150 13.28 14.61 -5.97
C PHE A 150 13.45 16.06 -5.52
N GLU A 151 12.69 17.02 -6.08
CA GLU A 151 12.77 18.44 -5.74
C GLU A 151 11.74 18.81 -4.66
N GLU A 152 10.46 18.46 -4.86
CA GLU A 152 9.35 18.86 -3.98
C GLU A 152 8.73 17.69 -3.23
N GLY A 153 9.15 16.46 -3.51
CA GLY A 153 8.61 15.25 -2.90
C GLY A 153 8.92 15.13 -1.42
N ARG A 154 8.00 14.53 -0.68
CA ARG A 154 8.22 14.20 0.73
C ARG A 154 8.93 12.86 0.83
N GLU A 155 9.92 12.77 1.73
CA GLU A 155 10.66 11.54 2.02
C GLU A 155 9.76 10.30 2.07
N ALA A 156 10.13 9.30 1.28
CA ALA A 156 9.51 7.98 1.30
C ALA A 156 10.60 6.90 1.19
N ILE A 157 10.52 5.89 2.07
CA ILE A 157 11.52 4.82 2.20
C ILE A 157 10.80 3.49 2.36
N THR A 158 11.16 2.51 1.53
CA THR A 158 10.64 1.14 1.55
C THR A 158 11.78 0.14 1.44
N ASP A 159 11.89 -0.78 2.39
CA ASP A 159 12.71 -1.99 2.23
C ASP A 159 11.85 -3.08 1.61
N TRP A 160 12.47 -3.92 0.79
CA TRP A 160 11.84 -5.09 0.19
C TRP A 160 12.79 -6.28 0.22
N GLU A 161 12.22 -7.48 0.31
CA GLU A 161 12.93 -8.76 0.24
C GLU A 161 12.12 -9.75 -0.61
N VAL A 162 12.80 -10.55 -1.42
CA VAL A 162 12.19 -11.63 -2.21
C VAL A 162 11.83 -12.77 -1.27
N MET A 163 10.58 -13.21 -1.35
CA MET A 163 10.10 -14.41 -0.66
C MET A 163 10.10 -15.62 -1.58
N GLU A 164 9.68 -15.40 -2.83
CA GLU A 164 9.53 -16.46 -3.83
C GLU A 164 9.61 -15.85 -5.23
N ARG A 165 10.20 -16.61 -6.17
CA ARG A 165 10.21 -16.29 -7.61
C ARG A 165 9.43 -17.34 -8.36
N GLU A 166 8.44 -16.90 -9.11
CA GLU A 166 7.67 -17.67 -10.08
C GLU A 166 8.09 -17.24 -11.50
N GLU A 167 7.63 -17.94 -12.53
CA GLU A 167 7.93 -17.55 -13.92
C GLU A 167 7.31 -16.15 -14.22
N GLY A 168 8.17 -15.15 -14.43
CA GLY A 168 7.77 -13.78 -14.74
C GLY A 168 7.13 -12.99 -13.60
N ILE A 169 7.03 -13.55 -12.40
CA ILE A 169 6.40 -12.94 -11.22
C ILE A 169 7.25 -13.16 -9.98
N THR A 170 7.30 -12.19 -9.09
CA THR A 170 8.01 -12.31 -7.82
C THR A 170 7.10 -11.91 -6.65
N ARG A 171 7.13 -12.72 -5.60
CA ARG A 171 6.49 -12.43 -4.32
C ARG A 171 7.48 -11.72 -3.40
N LEU A 172 7.11 -10.52 -2.95
CA LEU A 172 7.94 -9.67 -2.11
C LEU A 172 7.31 -9.45 -0.73
N ARG A 173 8.17 -9.38 0.28
CA ARG A 173 7.85 -8.75 1.56
C ARG A 173 8.34 -7.31 1.56
N LEU A 174 7.45 -6.38 1.93
CA LEU A 174 7.71 -4.95 1.92
C LEU A 174 7.64 -4.40 3.35
N LYS A 175 8.64 -3.60 3.73
CA LYS A 175 8.75 -2.99 5.06
C LYS A 175 8.84 -1.45 4.90
N PRO A 176 7.70 -0.73 4.81
CA PRO A 176 7.73 0.73 4.65
C PRO A 176 8.12 1.42 5.96
N HIS A 177 9.17 2.25 5.92
CA HIS A 177 9.57 3.13 7.02
C HIS A 177 8.72 4.39 7.12
N THR A 178 8.16 4.81 6.01
CA THR A 178 7.24 5.94 5.86
C THR A 178 5.84 5.44 5.49
N GLY A 179 4.86 6.31 5.34
CA GLY A 179 3.48 5.94 5.01
C GLY A 179 2.83 6.99 4.10
N ARG A 180 3.39 7.23 2.90
CA ARG A 180 2.77 8.10 1.90
C ARG A 180 1.65 7.36 1.18
N SER A 181 0.69 8.09 0.67
CA SER A 181 -0.36 7.51 -0.19
C SER A 181 0.29 6.79 -1.36
N HIS A 182 -0.19 5.59 -1.70
CA HIS A 182 0.29 4.74 -2.79
C HIS A 182 1.80 4.42 -2.76
N GLN A 183 2.49 4.63 -1.62
CA GLN A 183 3.96 4.54 -1.56
C GLN A 183 4.51 3.24 -2.14
N LEU A 184 4.02 2.10 -1.68
CA LEU A 184 4.52 0.78 -2.11
C LEU A 184 4.30 0.55 -3.60
N ARG A 185 3.16 1.01 -4.12
CA ARG A 185 2.79 0.89 -5.53
C ARG A 185 3.72 1.70 -6.43
N VAL A 186 3.92 2.98 -6.10
CA VAL A 186 4.80 3.87 -6.86
C VAL A 186 6.26 3.45 -6.76
N HIS A 187 6.72 3.05 -5.57
CA HIS A 187 8.10 2.60 -5.36
C HIS A 187 8.42 1.36 -6.20
N LEU A 188 7.55 0.34 -6.19
CA LEU A 188 7.79 -0.88 -6.96
C LEU A 188 7.69 -0.64 -8.46
N MET A 189 6.75 0.19 -8.92
CA MET A 189 6.71 0.65 -10.32
C MET A 189 8.03 1.34 -10.72
N SER A 190 8.58 2.20 -9.87
CA SER A 190 9.78 2.99 -10.19
C SER A 190 11.06 2.16 -10.36
N ILE A 191 11.09 0.96 -9.82
CA ILE A 191 12.20 0.01 -10.02
C ILE A 191 11.90 -1.03 -11.11
N GLY A 192 10.84 -0.82 -11.91
CA GLY A 192 10.46 -1.69 -13.03
C GLY A 192 9.66 -2.93 -12.65
N HIS A 193 9.19 -3.03 -11.40
CA HIS A 193 8.44 -4.18 -10.89
C HIS A 193 7.06 -3.77 -10.35
N PRO A 194 6.11 -3.31 -11.21
CA PRO A 194 4.79 -2.90 -10.76
C PRO A 194 4.04 -4.07 -10.11
N ILE A 195 3.18 -3.73 -9.14
CA ILE A 195 2.33 -4.72 -8.46
C ILE A 195 1.28 -5.24 -9.44
N LEU A 196 1.04 -6.55 -9.44
CA LEU A 196 0.02 -7.18 -10.28
C LEU A 196 -1.38 -6.65 -9.95
N GLY A 197 -2.20 -6.44 -10.98
CA GLY A 197 -3.56 -5.95 -10.83
C GLY A 197 -3.67 -4.49 -10.36
N ASP A 198 -2.59 -3.70 -10.44
CA ASP A 198 -2.60 -2.28 -10.07
C ASP A 198 -3.20 -1.43 -11.20
N THR A 199 -4.42 -0.96 -11.00
CA THR A 199 -5.18 -0.16 -11.99
C THR A 199 -4.61 1.23 -12.25
N LEU A 200 -3.67 1.71 -11.41
CA LEU A 200 -3.11 3.06 -11.53
C LEU A 200 -1.67 3.09 -12.03
N TYR A 201 -0.88 2.03 -11.74
CA TYR A 201 0.57 2.07 -11.93
C TYR A 201 1.13 0.90 -12.72
N ALA A 202 0.34 -0.17 -12.97
CA ALA A 202 0.80 -1.29 -13.78
C ALA A 202 0.65 -0.98 -15.27
N HIS A 203 1.56 -1.56 -16.09
CA HIS A 203 1.34 -1.70 -17.52
C HIS A 203 0.36 -2.84 -17.78
N ASP A 204 -0.11 -2.97 -19.02
CA ASP A 204 -1.21 -3.88 -19.40
C ASP A 204 -1.00 -5.33 -18.94
N ASP A 205 0.19 -5.91 -19.18
CA ASP A 205 0.46 -7.29 -18.81
C ASP A 205 0.39 -7.50 -17.29
N ALA A 206 1.00 -6.60 -16.51
CA ALA A 206 0.97 -6.66 -15.06
C ALA A 206 -0.43 -6.38 -14.50
N LEU A 207 -1.21 -5.50 -15.15
CA LEU A 207 -2.59 -5.22 -14.79
C LEU A 207 -3.47 -6.46 -14.96
N HIS A 208 -3.36 -7.14 -16.11
CA HIS A 208 -4.20 -8.27 -16.44
C HIS A 208 -3.71 -9.61 -15.83
N ALA A 209 -2.51 -9.63 -15.22
CA ALA A 209 -1.98 -10.81 -14.54
C ALA A 209 -2.72 -11.14 -13.23
N ALA A 210 -3.58 -10.24 -12.71
CA ALA A 210 -4.38 -10.49 -11.53
C ALA A 210 -5.74 -9.76 -11.60
N ASN A 211 -6.75 -10.35 -10.97
CA ASN A 211 -8.11 -9.79 -10.93
C ASN A 211 -8.30 -8.69 -9.85
N ARG A 212 -7.28 -8.38 -9.07
CA ARG A 212 -7.23 -7.34 -8.03
C ARG A 212 -5.79 -6.93 -7.77
N LEU A 213 -5.61 -5.77 -7.15
CA LEU A 213 -4.31 -5.36 -6.63
C LEU A 213 -3.74 -6.44 -5.68
N GLN A 214 -2.58 -7.00 -6.03
CA GLN A 214 -1.86 -7.99 -5.24
C GLN A 214 -0.97 -7.31 -4.19
N LEU A 215 -1.60 -6.52 -3.29
CA LEU A 215 -0.97 -5.86 -2.15
C LEU A 215 -1.79 -6.11 -0.89
N HIS A 216 -1.14 -6.66 0.14
CA HIS A 216 -1.77 -7.07 1.38
C HIS A 216 -0.97 -6.60 2.60
N SER A 217 -1.62 -5.89 3.51
CA SER A 217 -1.06 -5.52 4.83
C SER A 217 -1.09 -6.73 5.74
N GLU A 218 -0.01 -7.53 5.73
CA GLU A 218 0.04 -8.82 6.43
C GLU A 218 0.20 -8.65 7.94
N THR A 219 1.13 -7.76 8.37
CA THR A 219 1.46 -7.64 9.80
C THR A 219 1.55 -6.20 10.24
N LEU A 220 0.95 -5.92 11.38
CA LEU A 220 1.09 -4.65 12.10
C LEU A 220 1.56 -4.92 13.53
N ARG A 221 2.73 -4.38 13.91
CA ARG A 221 3.27 -4.44 15.26
C ARG A 221 3.35 -3.04 15.86
N LEU A 222 2.73 -2.86 17.01
CA LEU A 222 2.61 -1.57 17.69
C LEU A 222 2.70 -1.71 19.22
N ARG A 223 2.83 -0.58 19.90
CA ARG A 223 2.72 -0.53 21.37
C ARG A 223 1.25 -0.43 21.78
N HIS A 224 0.81 -1.32 22.68
CA HIS A 224 -0.56 -1.33 23.17
C HIS A 224 -0.87 -0.05 23.97
N PRO A 225 -2.01 0.64 23.72
CA PRO A 225 -2.32 1.90 24.40
C PRO A 225 -2.50 1.78 25.91
N LYS A 226 -2.83 0.60 26.44
CA LYS A 226 -3.06 0.35 27.86
C LYS A 226 -1.77 0.39 28.68
N ASP A 227 -0.76 -0.34 28.22
CA ASP A 227 0.44 -0.65 29.03
C ASP A 227 1.77 -0.45 28.28
N GLY A 228 1.72 -0.09 26.99
CA GLY A 228 2.90 0.09 26.17
C GLY A 228 3.61 -1.20 25.76
N SER A 229 3.05 -2.38 26.04
CA SER A 229 3.60 -3.67 25.59
C SER A 229 3.59 -3.76 24.05
N TRP A 230 4.54 -4.51 23.48
CA TRP A 230 4.52 -4.80 22.07
C TRP A 230 3.48 -5.87 21.74
N VAL A 231 2.55 -5.54 20.85
CA VAL A 231 1.58 -6.47 20.29
C VAL A 231 1.74 -6.56 18.78
N THR A 232 1.46 -7.73 18.23
CA THR A 232 1.56 -8.02 16.80
C THR A 232 0.25 -8.63 16.33
N PHE A 233 -0.31 -8.08 15.27
CA PHE A 233 -1.52 -8.58 14.61
C PHE A 233 -1.17 -9.00 13.20
N THR A 234 -1.71 -10.13 12.77
CA THR A 234 -1.42 -10.73 11.46
C THR A 234 -2.72 -11.13 10.77
N ASP A 235 -2.79 -10.87 9.49
CA ASP A 235 -3.80 -11.37 8.56
C ASP A 235 -3.06 -12.11 7.45
N PRO A 236 -3.17 -13.45 7.33
CA PRO A 236 -2.45 -14.19 6.30
C PRO A 236 -2.79 -13.69 4.90
N CYS A 237 -1.76 -13.52 4.07
CA CYS A 237 -1.95 -13.06 2.69
C CYS A 237 -2.77 -14.07 1.89
N PRO A 238 -3.86 -13.66 1.20
CA PRO A 238 -4.77 -14.56 0.50
C PRO A 238 -4.31 -14.96 -0.91
N PHE A 239 -3.10 -14.58 -1.34
CA PHE A 239 -2.55 -14.88 -2.66
C PHE A 239 -1.07 -15.21 -2.62
#